data_b8998fe6d927860a82d0a02e54cf5bd3
#
_entry.id   b8998fe6d927860a82d0a02e54cf5bd3
#
_cell.length_a   1.000
_cell.length_b   1.000
_cell.length_c   1.000
_cell.angle_alpha   90.00
_cell.angle_beta   90.00
_cell.angle_gamma   90.00
#
_symmetry.space_group_name_H-M   'P 1'
#
loop_
_entity.id
_entity.type
_entity.pdbx_description
1 polymer ?
#
loop_
_entity_poly.entity_id
_entity_poly.type
_entity_poly.pdbx_seq_one_letter_code
_entity_poly.pdbx_strand_id
1 'polypeptide(L)'
;MRMPRIIEETARGCEFYTLEDNFYKERKIFMTGFINEEVANELIKQLMYLNQENPEKEITLYINSSGGELVSGLAVYDCIRLMKAKVRTVCTGMAASIASIIFLAGDKREMLPHTQIMIHDPTFTKYDVGGKKPLELQVELKKIFQARDALCEVISERTGRSREEVYEKTKTD
;
A
#
# COMPACT_ATOMS: atom_id res chain seq x y z
N MET A 1 -3.14 -20.01 14.22
CA MET A 1 -3.32 -21.07 13.22
C MET A 1 -1.93 -21.50 12.74
N ARG A 2 -1.65 -22.80 12.57
CA ARG A 2 -0.32 -23.25 12.11
C ARG A 2 -0.33 -23.24 10.58
N MET A 3 0.58 -22.50 9.98
CA MET A 3 0.70 -22.47 8.52
C MET A 3 1.24 -23.80 7.99
N PRO A 4 0.67 -24.38 6.94
CA PRO A 4 1.18 -25.60 6.32
C PRO A 4 2.53 -25.34 5.65
N ARG A 5 3.36 -26.39 5.55
CA ARG A 5 4.56 -26.38 4.73
C ARG A 5 4.30 -27.15 3.44
N ILE A 6 4.87 -26.69 2.36
CA ILE A 6 4.84 -27.36 1.06
C ILE A 6 6.14 -28.18 0.95
N ILE A 7 6.00 -29.43 0.48
CA ILE A 7 7.13 -30.31 0.20
C ILE A 7 7.11 -30.56 -1.30
N GLU A 8 8.20 -30.24 -1.96
CA GLU A 8 8.40 -30.51 -3.38
C GLU A 8 9.51 -31.54 -3.56
N GLU A 9 9.19 -32.66 -4.21
CA GLU A 9 10.18 -33.66 -4.57
C GLU A 9 10.86 -33.23 -5.87
N THR A 10 12.18 -33.06 -5.82
CA THR A 10 13.01 -32.72 -6.97
C THR A 10 14.01 -33.84 -7.26
N ALA A 11 14.64 -33.79 -8.40
CA ALA A 11 15.71 -34.75 -8.77
C ALA A 11 16.92 -34.71 -7.80
N ARG A 12 16.99 -33.67 -6.94
CA ARG A 12 18.07 -33.47 -5.95
C ARG A 12 17.65 -33.75 -4.50
N GLY A 13 16.39 -34.19 -4.28
CA GLY A 13 15.82 -34.43 -2.95
C GLY A 13 14.55 -33.62 -2.70
N CYS A 14 14.11 -33.56 -1.43
CA CYS A 14 12.94 -32.81 -1.02
C CYS A 14 13.33 -31.37 -0.67
N GLU A 15 12.62 -30.40 -1.22
CA GLU A 15 12.69 -28.99 -0.85
C GLU A 15 11.45 -28.61 -0.02
N PHE A 16 11.65 -27.76 0.99
CA PHE A 16 10.61 -27.34 1.92
C PHE A 16 10.37 -25.83 1.76
N TYR A 17 9.11 -25.46 1.50
CA TYR A 17 8.70 -24.05 1.35
C TYR A 17 7.61 -23.69 2.34
N THR A 18 7.57 -22.42 2.74
CA THR A 18 6.37 -21.83 3.34
C THR A 18 5.34 -21.52 2.25
N LEU A 19 4.09 -21.22 2.65
CA LEU A 19 3.10 -20.70 1.70
C LEU A 19 3.54 -19.36 1.12
N GLU A 20 4.15 -18.52 1.96
CA GLU A 20 4.68 -17.22 1.56
C GLU A 20 5.75 -17.38 0.47
N ASP A 21 6.70 -18.31 0.66
CA ASP A 21 7.74 -18.60 -0.35
C ASP A 21 7.11 -19.03 -1.68
N ASN A 22 6.08 -19.88 -1.62
CA ASN A 22 5.40 -20.36 -2.83
C ASN A 22 4.65 -19.22 -3.54
N PHE A 23 3.91 -18.39 -2.81
CA PHE A 23 3.25 -17.23 -3.38
C PHE A 23 4.26 -16.25 -3.98
N TYR A 24 5.38 -16.04 -3.31
CA TYR A 24 6.43 -15.16 -3.80
C TYR A 24 7.05 -15.67 -5.11
N LYS A 25 7.31 -16.99 -5.24
CA LYS A 25 7.72 -17.62 -6.51
C LYS A 25 6.69 -17.36 -7.63
N GLU A 26 5.40 -17.31 -7.29
CA GLU A 26 4.32 -16.96 -8.21
C GLU A 26 4.13 -15.44 -8.40
N ARG A 27 5.04 -14.63 -7.89
CA ARG A 27 5.02 -13.15 -7.94
C ARG A 27 3.80 -12.54 -7.24
N LYS A 28 3.35 -13.19 -6.18
CA LYS A 28 2.24 -12.76 -5.33
C LYS A 28 2.76 -12.30 -3.99
N ILE A 29 2.43 -11.06 -3.61
CA ILE A 29 2.83 -10.42 -2.36
C ILE A 29 1.57 -10.08 -1.56
N PHE A 30 1.65 -10.17 -0.24
CA PHE A 30 0.54 -9.84 0.66
C PHE A 30 0.93 -8.67 1.56
N MET A 31 0.13 -7.61 1.51
CA MET A 31 0.22 -6.47 2.42
C MET A 31 -0.97 -6.50 3.37
N THR A 32 -0.71 -6.81 4.63
CA THR A 32 -1.75 -6.95 5.65
C THR A 32 -1.43 -6.14 6.90
N GLY A 33 -2.47 -5.70 7.61
CA GLY A 33 -2.33 -4.99 8.89
C GLY A 33 -1.93 -3.52 8.72
N PHE A 34 -1.28 -2.97 9.74
CA PHE A 34 -0.87 -1.56 9.80
C PHE A 34 0.42 -1.32 9.01
N ILE A 35 0.45 -0.26 8.21
CA ILE A 35 1.59 0.10 7.37
C ILE A 35 2.48 1.07 8.15
N ASN A 36 3.63 0.57 8.59
CA ASN A 36 4.71 1.33 9.19
C ASN A 36 5.96 1.26 8.31
N GLU A 37 7.04 1.87 8.77
CA GLU A 37 8.33 1.88 8.07
C GLU A 37 8.86 0.46 7.78
N GLU A 38 8.76 -0.46 8.76
CA GLU A 38 9.25 -1.84 8.61
C GLU A 38 8.49 -2.58 7.50
N VAL A 39 7.15 -2.57 7.56
CA VAL A 39 6.28 -3.20 6.56
C VAL A 39 6.50 -2.60 5.18
N ALA A 40 6.61 -1.27 5.08
CA ALA A 40 6.86 -0.60 3.82
C ALA A 40 8.21 -0.98 3.21
N ASN A 41 9.27 -1.00 4.01
CA ASN A 41 10.61 -1.38 3.55
C ASN A 41 10.67 -2.84 3.09
N GLU A 42 10.03 -3.76 3.80
CA GLU A 42 9.94 -5.16 3.40
C GLU A 42 9.18 -5.33 2.07
N LEU A 43 8.07 -4.62 1.91
CA LEU A 43 7.28 -4.64 0.69
C LEU A 43 8.07 -4.07 -0.50
N ILE A 44 8.75 -2.95 -0.31
CA ILE A 44 9.60 -2.32 -1.33
C ILE A 44 10.71 -3.27 -1.78
N LYS A 45 11.42 -3.92 -0.85
CA LYS A 45 12.46 -4.91 -1.19
C LYS A 45 11.91 -6.05 -2.06
N GLN A 46 10.75 -6.59 -1.69
CA GLN A 46 10.10 -7.66 -2.46
C GLN A 46 9.72 -7.20 -3.87
N LEU A 47 9.10 -6.03 -3.98
CA LEU A 47 8.72 -5.43 -5.25
C LEU A 47 9.94 -5.18 -6.15
N MET A 48 11.00 -4.57 -5.61
CA MET A 48 12.23 -4.30 -6.35
C MET A 48 12.91 -5.57 -6.83
N TYR A 49 12.97 -6.60 -5.99
CA TYR A 49 13.55 -7.89 -6.38
C TYR A 49 12.79 -8.52 -7.55
N LEU A 50 11.44 -8.60 -7.45
CA LEU A 50 10.62 -9.17 -8.51
C LEU A 50 10.69 -8.35 -9.81
N ASN A 51 10.74 -7.03 -9.69
CA ASN A 51 10.93 -6.15 -10.85
C ASN A 51 12.30 -6.38 -11.53
N GLN A 52 13.37 -6.59 -10.76
CA GLN A 52 14.70 -6.88 -11.28
C GLN A 52 14.78 -8.27 -11.90
N GLU A 53 14.16 -9.27 -11.28
CA GLU A 53 14.15 -10.65 -11.77
C GLU A 53 13.49 -10.76 -13.15
N ASN A 54 12.32 -10.17 -13.33
CA ASN A 54 11.64 -10.13 -14.62
C ASN A 54 10.68 -8.94 -14.72
N PRO A 55 11.10 -7.86 -15.35
CA PRO A 55 10.28 -6.64 -15.47
C PRO A 55 9.10 -6.77 -16.43
N GLU A 56 9.03 -7.83 -17.24
CA GLU A 56 7.92 -8.05 -18.19
C GLU A 56 6.77 -8.89 -17.61
N LYS A 57 7.00 -9.53 -16.45
CA LYS A 57 5.97 -10.32 -15.77
C LYS A 57 5.24 -9.50 -14.72
N GLU A 58 3.92 -9.58 -14.70
CA GLU A 58 3.05 -8.93 -13.72
C GLU A 58 3.35 -9.41 -12.29
N ILE A 59 3.28 -8.48 -11.34
CA ILE A 59 3.31 -8.73 -9.89
C ILE A 59 1.88 -8.55 -9.37
N THR A 60 1.41 -9.44 -8.51
CA THR A 60 0.12 -9.29 -7.84
C THR A 60 0.32 -8.92 -6.38
N LEU A 61 -0.21 -7.76 -5.96
CA LEU A 61 -0.21 -7.29 -4.59
C LEU A 61 -1.61 -7.44 -3.99
N TYR A 62 -1.78 -8.37 -3.05
CA TYR A 62 -3.00 -8.55 -2.27
C TYR A 62 -2.98 -7.62 -1.07
N ILE A 63 -4.09 -6.88 -0.86
CA ILE A 63 -4.19 -5.84 0.14
C ILE A 63 -5.33 -6.13 1.11
N ASN A 64 -5.00 -6.16 2.41
CA ASN A 64 -5.95 -6.17 3.50
C ASN A 64 -5.39 -5.34 4.67
N SER A 65 -5.60 -4.04 4.62
CA SER A 65 -4.98 -3.08 5.53
C SER A 65 -5.92 -1.93 5.86
N SER A 66 -5.95 -1.54 7.12
CA SER A 66 -6.63 -0.33 7.59
C SER A 66 -5.84 0.97 7.31
N GLY A 67 -4.66 0.87 6.72
CA GLY A 67 -3.78 2.01 6.49
C GLY A 67 -2.60 2.06 7.45
N GLY A 68 -2.05 3.25 7.68
CA GLY A 68 -0.87 3.43 8.51
C GLY A 68 -0.19 4.77 8.31
N GLU A 69 1.15 4.77 8.35
CA GLU A 69 1.96 5.97 8.23
C GLU A 69 2.00 6.49 6.79
N LEU A 70 1.73 7.77 6.64
CA LEU A 70 1.63 8.42 5.34
C LEU A 70 2.92 8.29 4.51
N VAL A 71 4.07 8.60 5.12
CA VAL A 71 5.37 8.57 4.41
C VAL A 71 5.72 7.15 3.97
N SER A 72 5.51 6.17 4.85
CA SER A 72 5.73 4.76 4.59
C SER A 72 4.87 4.26 3.40
N GLY A 73 3.59 4.63 3.39
CA GLY A 73 2.70 4.23 2.30
C GLY A 73 2.96 4.95 0.97
N LEU A 74 3.32 6.23 0.99
CA LEU A 74 3.73 6.96 -0.21
C LEU A 74 5.02 6.38 -0.82
N ALA A 75 5.98 5.95 -0.01
CA ALA A 75 7.18 5.28 -0.50
C ALA A 75 6.85 3.98 -1.28
N VAL A 76 5.88 3.21 -0.80
CA VAL A 76 5.38 2.02 -1.53
C VAL A 76 4.66 2.42 -2.82
N TYR A 77 3.81 3.44 -2.76
CA TYR A 77 3.13 3.98 -3.95
C TYR A 77 4.12 4.37 -5.03
N ASP A 78 5.10 5.19 -4.70
CA ASP A 78 6.13 5.65 -5.63
C ASP A 78 6.96 4.49 -6.19
N CYS A 79 7.33 3.52 -5.34
CA CYS A 79 8.02 2.31 -5.78
C CYS A 79 7.23 1.58 -6.88
N ILE A 80 5.94 1.34 -6.66
CA ILE A 80 5.07 0.69 -7.65
C ILE A 80 4.98 1.52 -8.93
N ARG A 81 4.83 2.84 -8.83
CA ARG A 81 4.65 3.72 -9.98
C ARG A 81 5.90 3.87 -10.84
N LEU A 82 7.09 3.71 -10.27
CA LEU A 82 8.38 3.84 -10.96
C LEU A 82 8.91 2.52 -11.51
N MET A 83 8.33 1.38 -11.14
CA MET A 83 8.74 0.07 -11.64
C MET A 83 8.35 -0.12 -13.12
N LYS A 84 9.13 -0.97 -13.81
CA LYS A 84 8.81 -1.42 -15.17
C LYS A 84 7.77 -2.54 -15.17
N ALA A 85 7.89 -3.47 -14.21
CA ALA A 85 6.92 -4.54 -14.05
C ALA A 85 5.52 -3.99 -13.73
N LYS A 86 4.50 -4.49 -14.43
CA LYS A 86 3.12 -4.14 -14.14
C LYS A 86 2.68 -4.72 -12.81
N VAL A 87 1.96 -3.92 -12.02
CA VAL A 87 1.44 -4.36 -10.73
C VAL A 87 -0.08 -4.41 -10.76
N ARG A 88 -0.62 -5.58 -10.45
CA ARG A 88 -2.04 -5.77 -10.19
C ARG A 88 -2.28 -5.71 -8.69
N THR A 89 -3.11 -4.77 -8.23
CA THR A 89 -3.53 -4.68 -6.83
C THR A 89 -4.90 -5.31 -6.65
N VAL A 90 -5.05 -6.13 -5.60
CA VAL A 90 -6.29 -6.86 -5.29
C VAL A 90 -6.68 -6.59 -3.84
N CYS A 91 -7.78 -5.88 -3.61
CA CYS A 91 -8.31 -5.71 -2.26
C CYS A 91 -9.03 -6.99 -1.82
N THR A 92 -8.56 -7.62 -0.73
CA THR A 92 -9.09 -8.90 -0.23
C THR A 92 -9.94 -8.78 1.04
N GLY A 93 -9.92 -7.63 1.69
CA GLY A 93 -10.72 -7.31 2.87
C GLY A 93 -10.97 -5.83 2.94
N MET A 94 -9.92 -5.06 3.24
CA MET A 94 -9.99 -3.61 3.35
C MET A 94 -8.76 -2.97 2.70
N ALA A 95 -8.97 -1.84 2.05
CA ALA A 95 -7.90 -0.91 1.67
C ALA A 95 -8.30 0.49 2.14
N ALA A 96 -7.92 0.85 3.37
CA ALA A 96 -8.33 2.10 3.98
C ALA A 96 -7.16 3.07 4.14
N SER A 97 -7.47 4.38 4.15
CA SER A 97 -6.49 5.44 4.35
C SER A 97 -5.32 5.31 3.37
N ILE A 98 -4.06 5.33 3.84
CA ILE A 98 -2.89 5.20 2.96
C ILE A 98 -2.83 3.86 2.19
N ALA A 99 -3.48 2.80 2.67
CA ALA A 99 -3.60 1.54 1.92
C ALA A 99 -4.45 1.70 0.64
N SER A 100 -5.43 2.60 0.63
CA SER A 100 -6.20 2.93 -0.57
C SER A 100 -5.33 3.63 -1.63
N ILE A 101 -4.38 4.42 -1.21
CA ILE A 101 -3.40 5.07 -2.10
C ILE A 101 -2.47 4.03 -2.74
N ILE A 102 -1.99 3.06 -1.95
CA ILE A 102 -1.20 1.95 -2.48
C ILE A 102 -2.05 1.10 -3.45
N PHE A 103 -3.33 0.85 -3.13
CA PHE A 103 -4.24 0.18 -4.04
C PHE A 103 -4.38 0.93 -5.38
N LEU A 104 -4.45 2.26 -5.33
CA LEU A 104 -4.51 3.11 -6.52
C LEU A 104 -3.22 3.09 -7.35
N ALA A 105 -2.07 2.71 -6.79
CA ALA A 105 -0.81 2.60 -7.52
C ALA A 105 -0.87 1.53 -8.61
N GLY A 106 -1.68 0.48 -8.44
CA GLY A 106 -1.78 -0.64 -9.37
C GLY A 106 -2.17 -0.24 -10.79
N ASP A 107 -1.52 -0.86 -11.78
CA ASP A 107 -1.90 -0.73 -13.19
C ASP A 107 -3.28 -1.37 -13.45
N LYS A 108 -3.54 -2.50 -12.82
CA LYS A 108 -4.83 -3.17 -12.76
C LYS A 108 -5.29 -3.23 -11.29
N ARG A 109 -6.55 -2.90 -11.06
CA ARG A 109 -7.13 -2.80 -9.71
C ARG A 109 -8.38 -3.67 -9.63
N GLU A 110 -8.39 -4.58 -8.68
CA GLU A 110 -9.46 -5.54 -8.47
C GLU A 110 -9.85 -5.56 -6.98
N MET A 111 -11.08 -5.93 -6.69
CA MET A 111 -11.54 -6.10 -5.31
C MET A 111 -12.52 -7.27 -5.22
N LEU A 112 -12.51 -7.97 -4.09
CA LEU A 112 -13.50 -9.01 -3.84
C LEU A 112 -14.87 -8.38 -3.50
N PRO A 113 -15.99 -9.10 -3.72
CA PRO A 113 -17.33 -8.52 -3.63
C PRO A 113 -17.70 -7.88 -2.28
N HIS A 114 -17.14 -8.35 -1.18
CA HIS A 114 -17.45 -7.89 0.18
C HIS A 114 -16.33 -7.07 0.81
N THR A 115 -15.43 -6.53 0.02
CA THR A 115 -14.31 -5.70 0.49
C THR A 115 -14.67 -4.23 0.50
N GLN A 116 -13.91 -3.45 1.25
CA GLN A 116 -14.12 -2.02 1.41
C GLN A 116 -12.87 -1.24 1.02
N ILE A 117 -13.10 -0.14 0.31
CA ILE A 117 -12.07 0.89 0.09
C ILE A 117 -12.55 2.16 0.79
N MET A 118 -11.73 2.68 1.69
CA MET A 118 -12.03 3.90 2.43
C MET A 118 -10.96 4.93 2.21
N ILE A 119 -11.39 6.14 1.89
CA ILE A 119 -10.53 7.31 1.66
C ILE A 119 -10.99 8.41 2.60
N HIS A 120 -10.06 9.01 3.31
CA HIS A 120 -10.29 10.15 4.17
C HIS A 120 -9.09 11.11 4.15
N ASP A 121 -9.32 12.33 4.62
CA ASP A 121 -8.22 13.29 4.82
C ASP A 121 -7.22 12.78 5.85
N PRO A 122 -5.93 13.13 5.73
CA PRO A 122 -4.94 12.81 6.76
C PRO A 122 -5.33 13.46 8.08
N THR A 123 -5.18 12.71 9.17
CA THR A 123 -5.53 13.17 10.52
C THR A 123 -4.30 13.32 11.39
N PHE A 124 -4.36 14.22 12.36
CA PHE A 124 -3.36 14.32 13.41
C PHE A 124 -3.48 13.15 14.39
N THR A 125 -2.35 12.60 14.78
CA THR A 125 -2.29 11.78 15.98
C THR A 125 -2.08 12.66 17.23
N LYS A 126 -2.33 12.11 18.41
CA LYS A 126 -2.03 12.82 19.66
C LYS A 126 -0.53 13.18 19.82
N TYR A 127 0.35 12.46 19.15
CA TYR A 127 1.79 12.71 19.17
C TYR A 127 2.18 13.88 18.25
N ASP A 128 1.39 14.16 17.22
CA ASP A 128 1.66 15.27 16.31
C ASP A 128 1.36 16.62 16.96
N VAL A 129 0.42 16.68 17.90
CA VAL A 129 -0.08 17.92 18.49
C VAL A 129 0.14 18.03 20.00
N GLY A 130 0.38 16.91 20.70
CA GLY A 130 0.50 16.87 22.15
C GLY A 130 1.71 17.64 22.68
N GLY A 131 1.49 18.61 23.57
CA GLY A 131 2.56 19.39 24.22
C GLY A 131 3.31 20.39 23.34
N LYS A 132 2.91 20.57 22.08
CA LYS A 132 3.55 21.52 21.15
C LYS A 132 3.14 22.96 21.40
N LYS A 133 4.06 23.89 21.14
CA LYS A 133 3.82 25.32 21.19
C LYS A 133 3.03 25.79 19.95
N PRO A 134 2.35 26.96 20.00
CA PRO A 134 1.54 27.47 18.90
C PRO A 134 2.26 27.51 17.54
N LEU A 135 3.51 27.95 17.49
CA LEU A 135 4.29 28.00 16.25
C LEU A 135 4.62 26.59 15.72
N GLU A 136 4.88 25.63 16.59
CA GLU A 136 5.11 24.24 16.22
C GLU A 136 3.82 23.60 15.65
N LEU A 137 2.67 23.91 16.23
CA LEU A 137 1.36 23.49 15.71
C LEU A 137 1.07 24.06 14.33
N GLN A 138 1.45 25.32 14.06
CA GLN A 138 1.31 25.91 12.73
C GLN A 138 2.15 25.16 11.68
N VAL A 139 3.37 24.73 12.06
CA VAL A 139 4.23 23.92 11.17
C VAL A 139 3.57 22.58 10.88
N GLU A 140 3.04 21.88 11.90
CA GLU A 140 2.37 20.60 11.68
C GLU A 140 1.09 20.76 10.85
N LEU A 141 0.32 21.83 11.09
CA LEU A 141 -0.86 22.13 10.29
C LEU A 141 -0.50 22.34 8.81
N LYS A 142 0.59 23.03 8.53
CA LYS A 142 1.07 23.21 7.16
C LYS A 142 1.45 21.87 6.51
N LYS A 143 2.14 20.99 7.24
CA LYS A 143 2.52 19.66 6.74
C LYS A 143 1.30 18.80 6.40
N ILE A 144 0.27 18.79 7.24
CA ILE A 144 -0.92 17.98 6.98
C ILE A 144 -1.72 18.50 5.79
N PHE A 145 -1.78 19.80 5.56
CA PHE A 145 -2.38 20.36 4.34
C PHE A 145 -1.57 19.98 3.09
N GLN A 146 -0.26 20.05 3.15
CA GLN A 146 0.60 19.59 2.03
C GLN A 146 0.39 18.09 1.74
N ALA A 147 0.29 17.27 2.78
CA ALA A 147 -0.02 15.86 2.64
C ALA A 147 -1.38 15.63 1.99
N ARG A 148 -2.41 16.36 2.45
CA ARG A 148 -3.75 16.34 1.85
C ARG A 148 -3.72 16.68 0.36
N ASP A 149 -3.02 17.76 -0.01
CA ASP A 149 -2.89 18.17 -1.40
C ASP A 149 -2.25 17.08 -2.25
N ALA A 150 -1.17 16.47 -1.78
CA ALA A 150 -0.48 15.38 -2.47
C ALA A 150 -1.40 14.14 -2.65
N LEU A 151 -2.13 13.75 -1.60
CA LEU A 151 -3.08 12.63 -1.68
C LEU A 151 -4.23 12.93 -2.65
N CYS A 152 -4.75 14.16 -2.60
CA CYS A 152 -5.81 14.60 -3.52
C CYS A 152 -5.35 14.53 -4.98
N GLU A 153 -4.10 14.92 -5.26
CA GLU A 153 -3.52 14.84 -6.59
C GLU A 153 -3.43 13.38 -7.07
N VAL A 154 -2.87 12.49 -6.25
CA VAL A 154 -2.80 11.06 -6.55
C VAL A 154 -4.18 10.47 -6.83
N ILE A 155 -5.17 10.75 -5.98
CA ILE A 155 -6.53 10.22 -6.16
C ILE A 155 -7.14 10.76 -7.46
N SER A 156 -7.01 12.07 -7.71
CA SER A 156 -7.51 12.71 -8.92
C SER A 156 -6.92 12.08 -10.19
N GLU A 157 -5.59 11.96 -10.25
CA GLU A 157 -4.89 11.34 -11.39
C GLU A 157 -5.29 9.88 -11.62
N ARG A 158 -5.41 9.11 -10.53
CA ARG A 158 -5.66 7.66 -10.63
C ARG A 158 -7.13 7.29 -10.83
N THR A 159 -8.07 8.21 -10.55
CA THR A 159 -9.51 7.97 -10.69
C THR A 159 -10.13 8.77 -11.84
N GLY A 160 -9.47 9.81 -12.34
CA GLY A 160 -10.03 10.75 -13.32
C GLY A 160 -11.05 11.72 -12.74
N ARG A 161 -11.20 11.80 -11.41
CA ARG A 161 -12.08 12.77 -10.75
C ARG A 161 -11.39 14.11 -10.58
N SER A 162 -12.17 15.21 -10.51
CA SER A 162 -11.58 16.52 -10.26
C SER A 162 -11.04 16.61 -8.82
N ARG A 163 -10.05 17.48 -8.61
CA ARG A 163 -9.49 17.72 -7.28
C ARG A 163 -10.56 18.23 -6.30
N GLU A 164 -11.45 19.08 -6.77
CA GLU A 164 -12.58 19.62 -5.99
C GLU A 164 -13.51 18.50 -5.51
N GLU A 165 -13.84 17.56 -6.39
CA GLU A 165 -14.68 16.42 -6.03
C GLU A 165 -13.98 15.52 -5.01
N VAL A 166 -12.68 15.27 -5.15
CA VAL A 166 -11.89 14.51 -4.19
C VAL A 166 -11.88 15.21 -2.84
N TYR A 167 -11.58 16.51 -2.81
CA TYR A 167 -11.60 17.32 -1.58
C TYR A 167 -12.94 17.26 -0.84
N GLU A 168 -14.05 17.35 -1.56
CA GLU A 168 -15.38 17.28 -0.93
C GLU A 168 -15.69 15.89 -0.36
N LYS A 169 -15.22 14.83 -1.00
CA LYS A 169 -15.50 13.45 -0.60
C LYS A 169 -14.58 12.90 0.49
N THR A 170 -13.42 13.52 0.71
CA THR A 170 -12.46 13.07 1.75
C THR A 170 -12.61 13.79 3.08
N LYS A 171 -13.46 14.81 3.17
CA LYS A 171 -13.74 15.57 4.39
C LYS A 171 -14.35 14.73 5.52
N THR A 172 -15.07 13.67 5.14
CA THR A 172 -15.74 12.76 6.08
C THR A 172 -15.44 11.32 5.66
N ASP A 173 -15.36 10.44 6.64
CA ASP A 173 -15.13 9.00 6.43
C ASP A 173 -16.33 8.32 5.73
#